data_0dfe1032a453a6e94b7d221ca26dbfc3
#
_entry.id   0dfe1032a453a6e94b7d221ca26dbfc3
#
_cell.length_a   1.000
_cell.length_b   1.000
_cell.length_c   1.000
_cell.angle_alpha   90.00
_cell.angle_beta   90.00
_cell.angle_gamma   90.00
#
_symmetry.space_group_name_H-M   'P 1'
#
loop_
_entity.id
_entity.type
_entity.pdbx_description
1 polymer ?
#
loop_
_entity_poly.entity_id
_entity_poly.type
_entity_poly.pdbx_seq_one_letter_code
_entity_poly.pdbx_strand_id
1 'polypeptide(L)'
;IQPNVAHLGIVTGLCLSEATNKYMPRVLSRPILGSAMLASISTSLAEILGGAIALRMLFGMPIKAGAVIVTIVCLAMLFSNTYSKTERWIITFVSIIGLSFLYELALVDVDWGQAVVGWVKPTFPENSMLIVMSVLGAVVMPHNLFLHSEVIQSREWNLEDESVIKKQLKYEFYDTLLSMVIGWAINSAMIILAASTFFKQNIAVDEL
;
A
#
# COMPACT_ATOMS: atom_id res chain seq x y z
N ILE A 1 6.61 -8.36 8.73
CA ILE A 1 7.80 -7.98 7.94
C ILE A 1 8.14 -6.50 8.19
N GLN A 2 7.17 -5.59 8.11
CA GLN A 2 7.37 -4.14 8.24
C GLN A 2 8.02 -3.73 9.58
N PRO A 3 7.60 -4.24 10.76
CA PRO A 3 8.30 -3.97 12.01
C PRO A 3 9.77 -4.42 12.01
N ASN A 4 10.10 -5.53 11.34
CA ASN A 4 11.48 -6.00 11.28
C ASN A 4 12.38 -5.05 10.48
N VAL A 5 11.84 -4.44 9.45
CA VAL A 5 12.56 -3.44 8.64
C VAL A 5 12.77 -2.14 9.42
N ALA A 6 11.77 -1.72 10.19
CA ALA A 6 11.90 -0.58 11.10
C ALA A 6 12.91 -0.85 12.22
N HIS A 7 12.88 -2.06 12.80
CA HIS A 7 13.87 -2.49 13.80
C HIS A 7 15.29 -2.43 13.25
N LEU A 8 15.49 -2.85 12.00
CA LEU A 8 16.81 -2.71 11.35
C LEU A 8 17.29 -1.25 11.36
N GLY A 9 16.44 -0.32 10.93
CA GLY A 9 16.76 1.10 10.90
C GLY A 9 17.04 1.69 12.30
N ILE A 10 16.19 1.36 13.27
CA ILE A 10 16.32 1.86 14.66
C ILE A 10 17.57 1.31 15.35
N VAL A 11 17.96 0.06 15.10
CA VAL A 11 19.09 -0.58 15.80
C VAL A 11 20.42 -0.31 15.11
N THR A 12 20.43 -0.25 13.77
CA THR A 12 21.68 -0.16 13.00
C THR A 12 21.94 1.21 12.40
N GLY A 13 20.94 2.08 12.36
CA GLY A 13 21.00 3.36 11.63
C GLY A 13 21.06 3.21 10.10
N LEU A 14 20.92 1.99 9.57
CA LEU A 14 21.00 1.71 8.14
C LEU A 14 19.59 1.50 7.57
N CYS A 15 19.33 2.02 6.38
CA CYS A 15 18.14 1.63 5.63
C CYS A 15 18.32 0.24 5.01
N LEU A 16 17.22 -0.36 4.55
CA LEU A 16 17.23 -1.73 4.02
C LEU A 16 18.12 -1.88 2.78
N SER A 17 18.21 -0.85 1.93
CA SER A 17 19.07 -0.84 0.75
C SER A 17 20.55 -0.82 1.12
N GLU A 18 20.94 -0.02 2.10
CA GLU A 18 22.31 0.05 2.62
C GLU A 18 22.70 -1.25 3.31
N ALA A 19 21.81 -1.79 4.18
CA ALA A 19 22.04 -3.06 4.85
C ALA A 19 22.19 -4.22 3.84
N THR A 20 21.34 -4.27 2.82
CA THR A 20 21.42 -5.27 1.75
C THR A 20 22.75 -5.16 1.01
N ASN A 21 23.19 -3.94 0.71
CA ASN A 21 24.45 -3.74 -0.02
C ASN A 21 25.69 -3.98 0.83
N LYS A 22 25.60 -3.77 2.15
CA LYS A 22 26.71 -3.94 3.10
C LYS A 22 26.90 -5.40 3.52
N TYR A 23 25.81 -6.11 3.79
CA TYR A 23 25.87 -7.45 4.39
C TYR A 23 25.64 -8.60 3.40
N MET A 24 25.12 -8.31 2.19
CA MET A 24 24.93 -9.34 1.17
C MET A 24 25.98 -9.28 0.06
N PRO A 25 26.38 -10.41 -0.50
CA PRO A 25 27.26 -10.43 -1.66
C PRO A 25 26.59 -9.77 -2.85
N ARG A 26 27.38 -9.09 -3.69
CA ARG A 26 26.88 -8.30 -4.85
C ARG A 26 26.03 -9.11 -5.81
N VAL A 27 26.25 -10.42 -5.90
CA VAL A 27 25.49 -11.34 -6.75
C VAL A 27 24.03 -11.44 -6.29
N LEU A 28 23.73 -11.30 -5.00
CA LEU A 28 22.39 -11.32 -4.44
C LEU A 28 21.81 -9.91 -4.26
N SER A 29 22.61 -8.94 -3.80
CA SER A 29 22.11 -7.60 -3.53
C SER A 29 21.60 -6.89 -4.79
N ARG A 30 22.32 -7.01 -5.92
CA ARG A 30 21.94 -6.36 -7.17
C ARG A 30 20.59 -6.84 -7.74
N PRO A 31 20.31 -8.16 -7.86
CA PRO A 31 19.00 -8.64 -8.30
C PRO A 31 17.85 -8.23 -7.35
N ILE A 32 18.09 -8.26 -6.02
CA ILE A 32 17.07 -7.87 -5.03
C ILE A 32 16.73 -6.37 -5.19
N LEU A 33 17.72 -5.50 -5.23
CA LEU A 33 17.51 -4.07 -5.43
C LEU A 33 16.91 -3.77 -6.81
N GLY A 34 17.36 -4.46 -7.85
CA GLY A 34 16.79 -4.35 -9.20
C GLY A 34 15.33 -4.78 -9.26
N SER A 35 14.95 -5.88 -8.59
CA SER A 35 13.56 -6.31 -8.53
C SER A 35 12.66 -5.33 -7.76
N ALA A 36 13.17 -4.72 -6.70
CA ALA A 36 12.45 -3.68 -5.97
C ALA A 36 12.22 -2.42 -6.82
N MET A 37 13.21 -2.02 -7.62
CA MET A 37 13.05 -0.91 -8.58
C MET A 37 12.02 -1.22 -9.66
N LEU A 38 12.05 -2.42 -10.24
CA LEU A 38 11.07 -2.84 -11.23
C LEU A 38 9.65 -2.90 -10.64
N ALA A 39 9.52 -3.40 -9.42
CA ALA A 39 8.24 -3.40 -8.70
C ALA A 39 7.72 -1.96 -8.47
N SER A 40 8.59 -1.02 -8.08
CA SER A 40 8.22 0.39 -7.90
C SER A 40 7.73 1.02 -9.21
N ILE A 41 8.43 0.77 -10.32
CA ILE A 41 8.02 1.26 -11.65
C ILE A 41 6.65 0.68 -12.04
N SER A 42 6.46 -0.62 -11.87
CA SER A 42 5.18 -1.29 -12.19
C SER A 42 4.03 -0.74 -11.37
N THR A 43 4.23 -0.50 -10.07
CA THR A 43 3.22 0.08 -9.19
C THR A 43 2.90 1.51 -9.61
N SER A 44 3.89 2.34 -9.90
CA SER A 44 3.66 3.72 -10.36
C SER A 44 2.85 3.77 -11.66
N LEU A 45 3.11 2.84 -12.59
CA LEU A 45 2.31 2.72 -13.81
C LEU A 45 0.86 2.32 -13.51
N ALA A 46 0.65 1.38 -12.60
CA ALA A 46 -0.68 0.95 -12.19
C ALA A 46 -1.47 2.09 -11.51
N GLU A 47 -0.82 2.88 -10.67
CA GLU A 47 -1.42 4.04 -9.99
C GLU A 47 -1.82 5.14 -10.99
N ILE A 48 -0.96 5.46 -11.97
CA ILE A 48 -1.28 6.41 -13.04
C ILE A 48 -2.46 5.90 -13.86
N LEU A 49 -2.49 4.61 -14.18
CA LEU A 49 -3.59 4.01 -14.92
C LEU A 49 -4.90 4.07 -14.12
N GLY A 50 -4.86 3.76 -12.82
CA GLY A 50 -6.02 3.89 -11.93
C GLY A 50 -6.60 5.31 -11.90
N GLY A 51 -5.74 6.32 -11.79
CA GLY A 51 -6.13 7.72 -11.87
C GLY A 51 -6.72 8.09 -13.24
N ALA A 52 -6.16 7.57 -14.33
CA ALA A 52 -6.68 7.79 -15.68
C ALA A 52 -8.05 7.15 -15.90
N ILE A 53 -8.27 5.94 -15.36
CA ILE A 53 -9.57 5.26 -15.40
C ILE A 53 -10.60 6.06 -14.61
N ALA A 54 -10.26 6.56 -13.42
CA ALA A 54 -11.14 7.41 -12.63
C ALA A 54 -11.56 8.67 -13.39
N LEU A 55 -10.63 9.36 -14.06
CA LEU A 55 -10.94 10.51 -14.91
C LEU A 55 -11.82 10.14 -16.11
N ARG A 56 -11.61 8.96 -16.69
CA ARG A 56 -12.50 8.45 -17.75
C ARG A 56 -13.93 8.24 -17.24
N MET A 57 -14.08 7.64 -16.07
CA MET A 57 -15.40 7.36 -15.47
C MET A 57 -16.14 8.64 -15.10
N LEU A 58 -15.43 9.64 -14.55
CA LEU A 58 -16.04 10.90 -14.09
C LEU A 58 -16.30 11.89 -15.22
N PHE A 59 -15.40 12.00 -16.19
CA PHE A 59 -15.43 13.05 -17.21
C PHE A 59 -15.52 12.53 -18.65
N GLY A 60 -15.57 11.21 -18.86
CA GLY A 60 -15.58 10.62 -20.20
C GLY A 60 -14.28 10.81 -21.00
N MET A 61 -13.18 11.14 -20.34
CA MET A 61 -11.91 11.44 -20.99
C MET A 61 -11.20 10.18 -21.50
N PRO A 62 -10.48 10.24 -22.64
CA PRO A 62 -9.68 9.12 -23.10
C PRO A 62 -8.56 8.82 -22.09
N ILE A 63 -8.30 7.51 -21.82
CA ILE A 63 -7.31 7.04 -20.81
C ILE A 63 -5.94 7.70 -21.02
N LYS A 64 -5.48 7.82 -22.28
CA LYS A 64 -4.18 8.45 -22.59
C LYS A 64 -4.08 9.89 -22.10
N ALA A 65 -5.14 10.68 -22.29
CA ALA A 65 -5.19 12.07 -21.81
C ALA A 65 -5.24 12.10 -20.26
N GLY A 66 -6.06 11.24 -19.66
CA GLY A 66 -6.13 11.09 -18.22
C GLY A 66 -4.77 10.73 -17.59
N ALA A 67 -4.05 9.79 -18.17
CA ALA A 67 -2.72 9.40 -17.71
C ALA A 67 -1.70 10.56 -17.75
N VAL A 68 -1.73 11.37 -18.81
CA VAL A 68 -0.88 12.56 -18.92
C VAL A 68 -1.22 13.58 -17.84
N ILE A 69 -2.51 13.84 -17.61
CA ILE A 69 -2.95 14.79 -16.59
C ILE A 69 -2.54 14.32 -15.20
N VAL A 70 -2.80 13.05 -14.85
CA VAL A 70 -2.39 12.48 -13.56
C VAL A 70 -0.89 12.60 -13.36
N THR A 71 -0.10 12.26 -14.37
CA THR A 71 1.37 12.37 -14.31
C THR A 71 1.81 13.81 -14.06
N ILE A 72 1.25 14.79 -14.78
CA ILE A 72 1.58 16.22 -14.59
C ILE A 72 1.22 16.67 -13.18
N VAL A 73 0.04 16.30 -12.67
CA VAL A 73 -0.40 16.66 -11.32
C VAL A 73 0.53 16.05 -10.27
N CYS A 74 0.88 14.77 -10.40
CA CYS A 74 1.83 14.10 -9.49
C CYS A 74 3.20 14.79 -9.50
N LEU A 75 3.74 15.09 -10.67
CA LEU A 75 5.02 15.82 -10.79
C LEU A 75 4.93 17.21 -10.19
N ALA A 76 3.88 17.96 -10.46
CA ALA A 76 3.67 19.29 -9.90
C ALA A 76 3.58 19.24 -8.37
N MET A 77 2.90 18.28 -7.80
CA MET A 77 2.85 18.07 -6.35
C MET A 77 4.21 17.70 -5.77
N LEU A 78 4.97 16.84 -6.45
CA LEU A 78 6.30 16.42 -6.01
C LEU A 78 7.28 17.59 -5.98
N PHE A 79 7.28 18.45 -7.01
CA PHE A 79 8.20 19.59 -7.09
C PHE A 79 7.75 20.81 -6.28
N SER A 80 6.45 20.96 -6.01
CA SER A 80 5.90 22.15 -5.33
C SER A 80 5.80 22.01 -3.82
N ASN A 81 5.79 20.78 -3.28
CA ASN A 81 5.46 20.55 -1.89
C ASN A 81 6.66 20.07 -1.06
N THR A 82 6.74 20.61 0.15
CA THR A 82 7.60 20.06 1.21
C THR A 82 7.00 18.74 1.70
N TYR A 83 7.85 17.78 2.10
CA TYR A 83 7.46 16.47 2.62
C TYR A 83 6.25 16.49 3.57
N SER A 84 6.25 17.40 4.56
CA SER A 84 5.16 17.54 5.55
C SER A 84 3.80 17.96 4.95
N LYS A 85 3.82 18.71 3.85
CA LYS A 85 2.58 19.09 3.15
C LYS A 85 2.03 17.93 2.34
N THR A 86 2.90 17.21 1.65
CA THR A 86 2.53 16.01 0.89
C THR A 86 1.95 14.94 1.81
N GLU A 87 2.55 14.69 2.97
CA GLU A 87 2.06 13.76 3.98
C GLU A 87 0.64 14.10 4.44
N ARG A 88 0.35 15.36 4.75
CA ARG A 88 -1.01 15.80 5.14
C ARG A 88 -2.03 15.57 4.03
N TRP A 89 -1.68 15.86 2.78
CA TRP A 89 -2.55 15.58 1.64
C TRP A 89 -2.86 14.09 1.51
N ILE A 90 -1.85 13.24 1.63
CA ILE A 90 -2.00 11.78 1.57
C ILE A 90 -2.94 11.31 2.69
N ILE A 91 -2.71 11.73 3.94
CA ILE A 91 -3.58 11.38 5.08
C ILE A 91 -5.02 11.81 4.82
N THR A 92 -5.23 13.03 4.30
CA THR A 92 -6.57 13.53 3.99
C THR A 92 -7.26 12.68 2.94
N PHE A 93 -6.60 12.37 1.83
CA PHE A 93 -7.18 11.54 0.77
C PHE A 93 -7.47 10.11 1.23
N VAL A 94 -6.54 9.49 1.94
CA VAL A 94 -6.74 8.14 2.50
C VAL A 94 -7.92 8.13 3.48
N SER A 95 -8.06 9.16 4.31
CA SER A 95 -9.20 9.29 5.23
C SER A 95 -10.54 9.43 4.49
N ILE A 96 -10.58 10.24 3.42
CA ILE A 96 -11.78 10.39 2.58
C ILE A 96 -12.14 9.05 1.93
N ILE A 97 -11.17 8.36 1.35
CA ILE A 97 -11.38 7.04 0.73
C ILE A 97 -11.89 6.04 1.77
N GLY A 98 -11.27 5.97 2.94
CA GLY A 98 -11.70 5.08 4.01
C GLY A 98 -13.12 5.36 4.49
N LEU A 99 -13.47 6.62 4.67
CA LEU A 99 -14.83 7.04 5.04
C LEU A 99 -15.85 6.74 3.94
N SER A 100 -15.49 6.91 2.66
CA SER A 100 -16.34 6.56 1.52
C SER A 100 -16.66 5.06 1.52
N PHE A 101 -15.67 4.19 1.70
CA PHE A 101 -15.91 2.74 1.77
C PHE A 101 -16.78 2.34 2.98
N LEU A 102 -16.59 2.97 4.13
CA LEU A 102 -17.45 2.72 5.29
C LEU A 102 -18.89 3.17 5.03
N TYR A 103 -19.08 4.30 4.37
CA TYR A 103 -20.39 4.79 3.98
C TYR A 103 -21.08 3.87 2.96
N GLU A 104 -20.36 3.46 1.91
CA GLU A 104 -20.86 2.53 0.90
C GLU A 104 -21.22 1.16 1.52
N LEU A 105 -20.39 0.66 2.45
CA LEU A 105 -20.65 -0.57 3.18
C LEU A 105 -21.94 -0.51 4.02
N ALA A 106 -22.30 0.68 4.53
CA ALA A 106 -23.53 0.89 5.26
C ALA A 106 -24.78 0.93 4.35
N LEU A 107 -24.60 1.22 3.06
CA LEU A 107 -25.69 1.26 2.07
C LEU A 107 -25.99 -0.10 1.42
N VAL A 108 -25.02 -0.99 1.40
CA VAL A 108 -25.13 -2.32 0.74
C VAL A 108 -25.58 -3.36 1.75
N ASP A 109 -26.48 -4.23 1.33
CA ASP A 109 -26.94 -5.38 2.12
C ASP A 109 -25.88 -6.48 2.14
N VAL A 110 -25.03 -6.43 3.16
CA VAL A 110 -23.90 -7.34 3.36
C VAL A 110 -24.32 -8.57 4.12
N ASP A 111 -24.01 -9.75 3.59
CA ASP A 111 -24.09 -11.00 4.35
C ASP A 111 -22.86 -11.16 5.26
N TRP A 112 -22.97 -10.60 6.47
CA TRP A 112 -21.90 -10.65 7.47
C TRP A 112 -21.55 -12.10 7.91
N GLY A 113 -22.50 -13.03 7.82
CA GLY A 113 -22.25 -14.44 8.11
C GLY A 113 -21.25 -15.04 7.13
N GLN A 114 -21.47 -14.84 5.87
CA GLN A 114 -20.55 -15.32 4.82
C GLN A 114 -19.21 -14.57 4.85
N ALA A 115 -19.22 -13.28 5.12
CA ALA A 115 -18.00 -12.48 5.23
C ALA A 115 -17.06 -13.00 6.34
N VAL A 116 -17.60 -13.27 7.51
CA VAL A 116 -16.83 -13.83 8.64
C VAL A 116 -16.31 -15.25 8.32
N VAL A 117 -17.13 -16.07 7.69
CA VAL A 117 -16.69 -17.41 7.26
C VAL A 117 -15.55 -17.32 6.27
N GLY A 118 -15.60 -16.39 5.31
CA GLY A 118 -14.53 -16.15 4.34
C GLY A 118 -13.21 -15.72 4.99
N TRP A 119 -13.24 -14.98 6.08
CA TRP A 119 -12.04 -14.61 6.84
C TRP A 119 -11.39 -15.80 7.57
N VAL A 120 -12.23 -16.71 8.10
CA VAL A 120 -11.75 -17.84 8.93
C VAL A 120 -11.40 -19.06 8.08
N LYS A 121 -12.14 -19.27 6.99
CA LYS A 121 -11.98 -20.43 6.11
C LYS A 121 -11.60 -19.98 4.70
N PRO A 122 -10.31 -19.77 4.41
CA PRO A 122 -9.87 -19.40 3.06
C PRO A 122 -10.18 -20.54 2.09
N THR A 123 -10.85 -20.20 0.99
CA THR A 123 -11.14 -21.12 -0.11
C THR A 123 -10.51 -20.59 -1.38
N PHE A 124 -10.01 -21.50 -2.22
CA PHE A 124 -9.41 -21.17 -3.51
C PHE A 124 -10.29 -21.76 -4.63
N PRO A 125 -11.27 -21.00 -5.14
CA PRO A 125 -12.05 -21.42 -6.29
C PRO A 125 -11.15 -21.66 -7.52
N GLU A 126 -11.62 -22.47 -8.46
CA GLU A 126 -10.93 -22.66 -9.73
C GLU A 126 -10.73 -21.31 -10.43
N ASN A 127 -9.54 -21.10 -11.01
CA ASN A 127 -9.11 -19.87 -11.67
C ASN A 127 -8.92 -18.62 -10.76
N SER A 128 -9.04 -18.74 -9.42
CA SER A 128 -8.84 -17.61 -8.51
C SER A 128 -7.36 -17.24 -8.29
N MET A 129 -6.41 -18.08 -8.68
CA MET A 129 -5.00 -17.91 -8.37
C MET A 129 -4.44 -16.60 -8.90
N LEU A 130 -4.80 -16.17 -10.11
CA LEU A 130 -4.34 -14.90 -10.69
C LEU A 130 -4.81 -13.71 -9.86
N ILE A 131 -6.08 -13.72 -9.43
CA ILE A 131 -6.67 -12.66 -8.61
C ILE A 131 -6.00 -12.63 -7.23
N VAL A 132 -5.82 -13.79 -6.60
CA VAL A 132 -5.14 -13.91 -5.31
C VAL A 132 -3.72 -13.37 -5.38
N MET A 133 -2.96 -13.72 -6.42
CA MET A 133 -1.59 -13.20 -6.60
C MET A 133 -1.57 -11.71 -6.90
N SER A 134 -2.53 -11.19 -7.66
CA SER A 134 -2.66 -9.75 -7.93
C SER A 134 -2.95 -8.96 -6.66
N VAL A 135 -3.89 -9.43 -5.83
CA VAL A 135 -4.21 -8.81 -4.54
C VAL A 135 -3.02 -8.87 -3.58
N LEU A 136 -2.35 -10.03 -3.48
CA LEU A 136 -1.14 -10.16 -2.67
C LEU A 136 -0.03 -9.21 -3.13
N GLY A 137 0.19 -9.09 -4.44
CA GLY A 137 1.17 -8.16 -5.00
C GLY A 137 0.85 -6.70 -4.71
N ALA A 138 -0.43 -6.34 -4.74
CA ALA A 138 -0.90 -4.99 -4.40
C ALA A 138 -0.77 -4.66 -2.91
N VAL A 139 -0.92 -5.65 -2.01
CA VAL A 139 -0.82 -5.46 -0.55
C VAL A 139 0.62 -5.56 -0.06
N VAL A 140 1.37 -6.55 -0.54
CA VAL A 140 2.77 -6.78 -0.14
C VAL A 140 3.70 -6.10 -1.15
N MET A 141 3.82 -4.79 -1.05
CA MET A 141 4.68 -3.99 -1.93
C MET A 141 6.14 -4.03 -1.45
N PRO A 142 7.05 -4.76 -2.11
CA PRO A 142 8.45 -4.85 -1.64
C PRO A 142 9.14 -3.49 -1.56
N HIS A 143 8.90 -2.61 -2.51
CA HIS A 143 9.47 -1.26 -2.54
C HIS A 143 9.02 -0.40 -1.35
N ASN A 144 7.83 -0.61 -0.80
CA ASN A 144 7.37 0.09 0.41
C ASN A 144 8.19 -0.28 1.65
N LEU A 145 8.76 -1.48 1.70
CA LEU A 145 9.66 -1.88 2.78
C LEU A 145 10.96 -1.06 2.73
N PHE A 146 11.49 -0.81 1.53
CA PHE A 146 12.66 0.04 1.34
C PHE A 146 12.36 1.48 1.73
N LEU A 147 11.23 2.03 1.27
CA LEU A 147 10.78 3.38 1.63
C LEU A 147 10.58 3.51 3.15
N HIS A 148 9.92 2.55 3.78
CA HIS A 148 9.68 2.57 5.22
C HIS A 148 11.00 2.60 6.00
N SER A 149 11.99 1.79 5.61
CA SER A 149 13.30 1.79 6.26
C SER A 149 14.03 3.12 6.11
N GLU A 150 13.90 3.78 4.97
CA GLU A 150 14.52 5.08 4.72
C GLU A 150 13.85 6.21 5.52
N VAL A 151 12.52 6.18 5.62
CA VAL A 151 11.77 7.09 6.49
C VAL A 151 12.17 6.92 7.96
N ILE A 152 12.37 5.69 8.42
CA ILE A 152 12.86 5.43 9.77
C ILE A 152 14.28 5.96 9.96
N GLN A 153 15.18 5.70 9.01
CA GLN A 153 16.57 6.22 9.06
C GLN A 153 16.60 7.75 9.07
N SER A 154 15.76 8.41 8.27
CA SER A 154 15.72 9.87 8.18
C SER A 154 15.33 10.60 9.47
N ARG A 155 14.79 9.87 10.45
CA ARG A 155 14.46 10.41 11.78
C ARG A 155 15.67 10.57 12.69
N GLU A 156 16.86 10.14 12.26
CA GLU A 156 18.14 10.28 12.97
C GLU A 156 18.08 9.89 14.47
N TRP A 157 17.64 8.65 14.72
CA TRP A 157 17.44 8.14 16.05
C TRP A 157 18.75 8.09 16.85
N ASN A 158 18.67 8.37 18.16
CA ASN A 158 19.80 8.19 19.05
C ASN A 158 20.12 6.71 19.22
N LEU A 159 21.26 6.27 18.66
CA LEU A 159 21.75 4.89 18.69
C LEU A 159 22.64 4.58 19.91
N GLU A 160 22.98 5.58 20.72
CA GLU A 160 23.91 5.42 21.85
C GLU A 160 23.20 4.99 23.14
N ASP A 161 21.91 5.34 23.29
CA ASP A 161 21.14 5.03 24.51
C ASP A 161 20.20 3.86 24.29
N GLU A 162 20.51 2.74 24.91
CA GLU A 162 19.73 1.50 24.83
C GLU A 162 18.29 1.66 25.34
N SER A 163 18.07 2.53 26.32
CA SER A 163 16.73 2.81 26.86
C SER A 163 15.87 3.54 25.86
N VAL A 164 16.44 4.47 25.09
CA VAL A 164 15.80 5.19 24.02
C VAL A 164 15.45 4.25 22.85
N ILE A 165 16.38 3.38 22.46
CA ILE A 165 16.16 2.39 21.41
C ILE A 165 14.99 1.49 21.76
N LYS A 166 14.94 0.91 22.98
CA LYS A 166 13.82 0.06 23.41
C LYS A 166 12.48 0.77 23.40
N LYS A 167 12.47 2.05 23.80
CA LYS A 167 11.26 2.88 23.77
C LYS A 167 10.78 3.15 22.34
N GLN A 168 11.69 3.44 21.43
CA GLN A 168 11.41 3.66 20.02
C GLN A 168 10.88 2.42 19.34
N LEU A 169 11.49 1.26 19.56
CA LEU A 169 11.02 -0.04 19.05
C LEU A 169 9.58 -0.33 19.49
N LYS A 170 9.25 -0.01 20.74
CA LYS A 170 7.89 -0.20 21.26
C LYS A 170 6.88 0.74 20.58
N TYR A 171 7.22 2.01 20.42
CA TYR A 171 6.33 2.97 19.74
C TYR A 171 6.14 2.62 18.27
N GLU A 172 7.20 2.27 17.56
CA GLU A 172 7.14 1.87 16.16
C GLU A 172 6.26 0.62 15.97
N PHE A 173 6.36 -0.35 16.89
CA PHE A 173 5.51 -1.54 16.84
C PHE A 173 4.02 -1.17 16.95
N TYR A 174 3.64 -0.30 17.89
CA TYR A 174 2.24 0.10 18.05
C TYR A 174 1.76 0.99 16.89
N ASP A 175 2.59 1.86 16.36
CA ASP A 175 2.29 2.70 15.20
C ASP A 175 2.03 1.84 13.97
N THR A 176 2.94 0.92 13.69
CA THR A 176 2.78 -0.05 12.59
C THR A 176 1.55 -0.95 12.78
N LEU A 177 1.30 -1.44 14.00
CA LEU A 177 0.15 -2.29 14.29
C LEU A 177 -1.17 -1.54 14.04
N LEU A 178 -1.30 -0.31 14.55
CA LEU A 178 -2.49 0.50 14.36
C LEU A 178 -2.73 0.80 12.87
N SER A 179 -1.69 1.21 12.16
CA SER A 179 -1.75 1.49 10.73
C SER A 179 -2.16 0.24 9.92
N MET A 180 -1.62 -0.93 10.27
CA MET A 180 -1.97 -2.20 9.62
C MET A 180 -3.42 -2.62 9.91
N VAL A 181 -3.93 -2.42 11.12
CA VAL A 181 -5.34 -2.71 11.46
C VAL A 181 -6.30 -1.82 10.66
N ILE A 182 -5.98 -0.53 10.54
CA ILE A 182 -6.78 0.39 9.74
C ILE A 182 -6.74 0.00 8.25
N GLY A 183 -5.56 -0.28 7.71
CA GLY A 183 -5.41 -0.72 6.32
C GLY A 183 -6.13 -2.04 6.05
N TRP A 184 -6.05 -3.00 6.98
CA TRP A 184 -6.81 -4.26 6.89
C TRP A 184 -8.32 -4.02 6.88
N ALA A 185 -8.83 -3.12 7.71
CA ALA A 185 -10.25 -2.81 7.77
C ALA A 185 -10.74 -2.18 6.46
N ILE A 186 -9.99 -1.22 5.89
CA ILE A 186 -10.32 -0.58 4.60
C ILE A 186 -10.29 -1.60 3.45
N ASN A 187 -9.24 -2.42 3.37
CA ASN A 187 -9.13 -3.45 2.33
C ASN A 187 -10.23 -4.51 2.44
N SER A 188 -10.57 -4.91 3.66
CA SER A 188 -11.68 -5.85 3.91
C SER A 188 -13.02 -5.24 3.49
N ALA A 189 -13.27 -3.97 3.81
CA ALA A 189 -14.48 -3.26 3.40
C ALA A 189 -14.61 -3.21 1.87
N MET A 190 -13.52 -2.93 1.16
CA MET A 190 -13.48 -2.90 -0.30
C MET A 190 -13.84 -4.26 -0.91
N ILE A 191 -13.25 -5.35 -0.41
CA ILE A 191 -13.52 -6.71 -0.91
C ILE A 191 -14.96 -7.13 -0.62
N ILE A 192 -15.47 -6.86 0.58
CA ILE A 192 -16.86 -7.17 0.97
C ILE A 192 -17.84 -6.38 0.10
N LEU A 193 -17.57 -5.10 -0.13
CA LEU A 193 -18.38 -4.24 -0.99
C LEU A 193 -18.45 -4.79 -2.42
N ALA A 194 -17.30 -5.12 -3.00
CA ALA A 194 -17.22 -5.69 -4.33
C ALA A 194 -17.97 -7.03 -4.43
N ALA A 195 -17.82 -7.90 -3.45
CA ALA A 195 -18.53 -9.19 -3.39
C ALA A 195 -20.05 -8.99 -3.26
N SER A 196 -20.49 -8.07 -2.41
CA SER A 196 -21.92 -7.83 -2.19
C SER A 196 -22.60 -7.13 -3.37
N THR A 197 -21.86 -6.31 -4.13
CA THR A 197 -22.41 -5.56 -5.26
C THR A 197 -22.38 -6.35 -6.55
N PHE A 198 -21.24 -6.95 -6.89
CA PHE A 198 -21.06 -7.61 -8.20
C PHE A 198 -21.33 -9.10 -8.15
N PHE A 199 -20.75 -9.83 -7.20
CA PHE A 199 -20.89 -11.28 -7.13
C PHE A 199 -22.32 -11.71 -6.79
N LYS A 200 -22.97 -11.06 -5.82
CA LYS A 200 -24.36 -11.36 -5.42
C LYS A 200 -25.36 -11.10 -6.56
N GLN A 201 -25.07 -10.16 -7.45
CA GLN A 201 -25.90 -9.80 -8.59
C GLN A 201 -25.51 -10.52 -9.89
N ASN A 202 -24.52 -11.41 -9.86
CA ASN A 202 -23.96 -12.10 -11.05
C ASN A 202 -23.53 -11.12 -12.17
N ILE A 203 -23.06 -9.94 -11.81
CA ILE A 203 -22.54 -8.98 -12.76
C ILE A 203 -21.08 -9.33 -13.04
N ALA A 204 -20.79 -9.82 -14.24
CA ALA A 204 -19.42 -9.96 -14.71
C ALA A 204 -18.88 -8.58 -15.10
N VAL A 205 -17.78 -8.17 -14.45
CA VAL A 205 -17.04 -6.96 -14.83
C VAL A 205 -15.91 -7.40 -15.75
N ASP A 206 -16.22 -7.55 -17.04
CA ASP A 206 -15.28 -8.14 -18.00
C ASP A 206 -14.19 -7.17 -18.47
N GLU A 207 -14.44 -5.85 -18.51
CA GLU A 207 -13.42 -4.82 -18.83
C GLU A 207 -13.83 -3.44 -18.28
N LEU A 208 -12.86 -2.70 -17.76
CA LEU A 208 -12.95 -1.28 -17.41
C LEU A 208 -12.47 -0.40 -18.57
#